data_ad4f698c01876fa43a083a55eae0c801
#
_entry.id   ad4f698c01876fa43a083a55eae0c801
#
_cell.length_a   1.000
_cell.length_b   1.000
_cell.length_c   1.000
_cell.angle_alpha   90.00
_cell.angle_beta   90.00
_cell.angle_gamma   90.00
#
_symmetry.space_group_name_H-M   'P 1'
#
loop_
_entity.id
_entity.type
_entity.pdbx_description
1 polymer ?
#
loop_
_entity_poly.entity_id
_entity_poly.type
_entity_poly.pdbx_seq_one_letter_code
_entity_poly.pdbx_strand_id
1 'polypeptide(L)'
;GVANDVKYLGDHKSIVVLGSGAYRIGSSVEFDWCGVQALQTIRKEGYRSVMINYNPETVSTDYDMCDRLYFDELTFERVMDILELENPHGVIVSTGGQIPNNLALRLDAQNVNILGTSAKSIDNAEDRDKFSAMLDRIGVDQPEWSALTSMEDIHAFIDKVGFPVLVRPSYVPVSYTHLRAHE
;
A
#
# COMPACT_ATOMS: atom_id res chain seq x y z
N GLY A 1 32.13 -3.53 11.53
CA GLY A 1 31.13 -2.63 11.03
C GLY A 1 31.55 -2.08 9.69
N VAL A 2 30.76 -2.30 8.69
CA VAL A 2 30.97 -1.73 7.37
C VAL A 2 30.60 -0.25 7.43
N ALA A 3 31.34 0.61 6.75
CA ALA A 3 31.00 2.04 6.68
C ALA A 3 29.63 2.21 6.00
N ASN A 4 28.86 3.19 6.45
CA ASN A 4 27.61 3.54 5.83
C ASN A 4 27.87 4.19 4.47
N ASP A 5 27.45 3.57 3.38
CA ASP A 5 27.64 4.06 2.02
C ASP A 5 26.66 5.18 1.64
N VAL A 6 25.70 5.50 2.52
CA VAL A 6 24.70 6.53 2.28
C VAL A 6 25.31 7.91 2.40
N LYS A 7 25.29 8.65 1.29
CA LYS A 7 25.78 10.03 1.24
C LYS A 7 24.70 11.02 1.67
N TYR A 8 25.08 12.08 2.35
CA TYR A 8 24.19 13.18 2.70
C TYR A 8 23.61 13.84 1.44
N LEU A 9 22.28 14.04 1.42
CA LEU A 9 21.57 14.65 0.29
C LEU A 9 21.55 16.19 0.31
N GLY A 10 22.26 16.82 1.24
CA GLY A 10 22.25 18.28 1.42
C GLY A 10 21.15 18.74 2.41
N ASP A 11 21.00 20.06 2.57
CA ASP A 11 20.08 20.65 3.54
C ASP A 11 18.61 20.68 3.12
N HIS A 12 18.29 20.16 1.92
CA HIS A 12 16.92 20.06 1.45
C HIS A 12 16.18 18.93 2.15
N LYS A 13 14.94 19.20 2.56
CA LYS A 13 14.06 18.17 3.11
C LYS A 13 13.79 17.11 2.04
N SER A 14 13.77 15.86 2.46
CA SER A 14 13.45 14.74 1.59
C SER A 14 12.01 14.25 1.81
N ILE A 15 11.45 13.63 0.78
CA ILE A 15 10.20 12.88 0.86
C ILE A 15 10.49 11.48 0.31
N VAL A 16 10.07 10.48 1.07
CA VAL A 16 10.20 9.07 0.68
C VAL A 16 8.94 8.61 -0.01
N VAL A 17 9.09 7.92 -1.12
CA VAL A 17 8.01 7.21 -1.82
C VAL A 17 8.21 5.71 -1.63
N LEU A 18 7.22 5.02 -1.11
CA LEU A 18 7.21 3.56 -1.08
C LEU A 18 6.69 3.07 -2.43
N GLY A 19 7.56 2.41 -3.16
CA GLY A 19 7.25 1.80 -4.44
C GLY A 19 6.60 0.44 -4.30
N SER A 20 6.60 -0.34 -5.38
CA SER A 20 6.05 -1.68 -5.39
C SER A 20 7.01 -2.70 -4.76
N GLY A 21 6.44 -3.68 -4.06
CA GLY A 21 7.19 -4.83 -3.60
C GLY A 21 7.51 -5.82 -4.71
N ALA A 22 7.92 -7.03 -4.34
CA ALA A 22 8.20 -8.11 -5.28
C ALA A 22 6.91 -8.63 -5.92
N TYR A 23 6.59 -8.14 -7.10
CA TYR A 23 5.52 -8.64 -7.95
C TYR A 23 6.09 -9.52 -9.08
N ARG A 24 5.20 -10.16 -9.82
CA ARG A 24 5.59 -10.87 -11.05
C ARG A 24 6.03 -9.86 -12.10
N ILE A 25 7.02 -10.24 -12.88
CA ILE A 25 7.49 -9.50 -14.05
C ILE A 25 6.29 -9.13 -14.95
N GLY A 26 6.22 -7.86 -15.35
CA GLY A 26 5.17 -7.33 -16.21
C GLY A 26 3.82 -7.06 -15.51
N SER A 27 3.75 -7.20 -14.17
CA SER A 27 2.58 -6.80 -13.39
C SER A 27 2.81 -5.48 -12.67
N SER A 28 1.72 -4.76 -12.36
CA SER A 28 1.75 -3.56 -11.51
C SER A 28 2.49 -2.35 -12.11
N VAL A 29 2.51 -2.25 -13.43
CA VAL A 29 3.11 -1.09 -14.15
C VAL A 29 2.43 0.23 -13.79
N GLU A 30 1.16 0.20 -13.40
CA GLU A 30 0.41 1.36 -12.90
C GLU A 30 1.02 1.95 -11.63
N PHE A 31 1.52 1.12 -10.73
CA PHE A 31 2.19 1.57 -9.50
C PHE A 31 3.55 2.18 -9.81
N ASP A 32 4.27 1.64 -10.77
CA ASP A 32 5.52 2.22 -11.23
C ASP A 32 5.30 3.62 -11.81
N TRP A 33 4.32 3.78 -12.69
CA TRP A 33 3.95 5.09 -13.24
C TRP A 33 3.55 6.08 -12.15
N CYS A 34 2.72 5.68 -11.19
CA CYS A 34 2.33 6.52 -10.05
C CYS A 34 3.55 6.93 -9.21
N GLY A 35 4.46 5.99 -8.95
CA GLY A 35 5.71 6.26 -8.23
C GLY A 35 6.59 7.28 -8.96
N VAL A 36 6.80 7.12 -10.27
CA VAL A 36 7.57 8.07 -11.09
C VAL A 36 6.94 9.47 -11.05
N GLN A 37 5.62 9.58 -11.20
CA GLN A 37 4.92 10.87 -11.14
C GLN A 37 5.08 11.53 -9.75
N ALA A 38 5.00 10.74 -8.68
CA ALA A 38 5.23 11.24 -7.33
C ALA A 38 6.66 11.78 -7.16
N LEU A 39 7.67 11.03 -7.59
CA LEU A 39 9.07 11.45 -7.53
C LEU A 39 9.34 12.74 -8.30
N GLN A 40 8.80 12.85 -9.51
CA GLN A 40 8.94 14.06 -10.35
C GLN A 40 8.26 15.27 -9.69
N THR A 41 7.10 15.07 -9.09
CA THR A 41 6.37 16.15 -8.40
C THR A 41 7.15 16.62 -7.16
N ILE A 42 7.68 15.68 -6.36
CA ILE A 42 8.52 15.99 -5.20
C ILE A 42 9.69 16.89 -5.60
N ARG A 43 10.38 16.57 -6.69
CA ARG A 43 11.50 17.37 -7.19
C ARG A 43 11.08 18.75 -7.68
N LYS A 44 9.93 18.86 -8.37
CA LYS A 44 9.36 20.16 -8.80
C LYS A 44 9.02 21.06 -7.62
N GLU A 45 8.56 20.49 -6.52
CA GLU A 45 8.24 21.22 -5.29
C GLU A 45 9.49 21.56 -4.44
N GLY A 46 10.68 21.25 -4.92
CA GLY A 46 11.95 21.61 -4.27
C GLY A 46 12.40 20.66 -3.16
N TYR A 47 11.78 19.48 -3.04
CA TYR A 47 12.21 18.45 -2.11
C TYR A 47 13.17 17.46 -2.77
N ARG A 48 13.97 16.79 -1.96
CA ARG A 48 14.73 15.62 -2.40
C ARG A 48 13.82 14.40 -2.46
N SER A 49 13.90 13.66 -3.55
CA SER A 49 13.10 12.47 -3.77
C SER A 49 13.87 11.22 -3.40
N VAL A 50 13.28 10.38 -2.56
CA VAL A 50 13.84 9.10 -2.15
C VAL A 50 12.82 8.01 -2.49
N MET A 51 13.26 6.96 -3.17
CA MET A 51 12.43 5.80 -3.51
C MET A 51 12.91 4.58 -2.74
N ILE A 52 11.97 3.83 -2.17
CA ILE A 52 12.19 2.46 -1.69
C ILE A 52 11.39 1.54 -2.58
N ASN A 53 12.03 0.65 -3.31
CA ASN A 53 11.40 -0.25 -4.26
C ASN A 53 12.12 -1.59 -4.29
N TYR A 54 11.38 -2.67 -4.48
CA TYR A 54 11.94 -4.03 -4.61
C TYR A 54 11.51 -4.72 -5.91
N ASN A 55 11.11 -3.98 -6.91
CA ASN A 55 10.79 -4.52 -8.22
C ASN A 55 11.90 -4.13 -9.23
N PRO A 56 12.69 -5.08 -9.75
CA PRO A 56 13.85 -4.77 -10.60
C PRO A 56 13.47 -4.28 -12.01
N GLU A 57 12.26 -4.49 -12.45
CA GLU A 57 11.80 -4.15 -13.81
C GLU A 57 10.85 -2.95 -13.82
N THR A 58 11.26 -1.85 -13.19
CA THR A 58 10.47 -0.64 -13.09
C THR A 58 11.28 0.59 -13.46
N VAL A 59 10.63 1.56 -14.10
CA VAL A 59 11.24 2.86 -14.43
C VAL A 59 11.60 3.65 -13.18
N SER A 60 10.83 3.48 -12.08
CA SER A 60 11.10 4.15 -10.80
C SER A 60 12.41 3.71 -10.15
N THR A 61 13.01 2.61 -10.60
CA THR A 61 14.35 2.14 -10.19
C THR A 61 15.48 2.62 -11.10
N ASP A 62 15.19 3.38 -12.15
CA ASP A 62 16.21 3.98 -13.00
C ASP A 62 16.98 5.07 -12.23
N TYR A 63 18.28 5.16 -12.49
CA TYR A 63 19.21 5.99 -11.71
C TYR A 63 18.92 7.49 -11.72
N ASP A 64 18.19 7.96 -12.71
CA ASP A 64 17.84 9.37 -12.90
C ASP A 64 16.43 9.76 -12.41
N MET A 65 15.64 8.78 -11.98
CA MET A 65 14.23 9.01 -11.57
C MET A 65 14.10 9.63 -10.19
N CYS A 66 15.05 9.40 -9.28
CA CYS A 66 15.03 9.95 -7.93
C CYS A 66 16.43 10.42 -7.50
N ASP A 67 16.50 11.21 -6.44
CA ASP A 67 17.78 11.63 -5.87
C ASP A 67 18.47 10.50 -5.12
N ARG A 68 17.70 9.56 -4.55
CA ARG A 68 18.21 8.34 -3.92
C ARG A 68 17.27 7.17 -4.08
N LEU A 69 17.80 6.04 -4.46
CA LEU A 69 17.11 4.77 -4.55
C LEU A 69 17.61 3.80 -3.48
N TYR A 70 16.68 3.27 -2.69
CA TYR A 70 16.90 2.07 -1.90
C TYR A 70 16.21 0.90 -2.60
N PHE A 71 17.04 0.02 -3.15
CA PHE A 71 16.56 -1.22 -3.73
C PHE A 71 16.55 -2.29 -2.64
N ASP A 72 15.46 -2.36 -1.89
CA ASP A 72 15.36 -3.23 -0.71
C ASP A 72 13.91 -3.67 -0.48
N GLU A 73 13.75 -4.71 0.34
CA GLU A 73 12.43 -5.23 0.69
C GLU A 73 11.58 -4.19 1.42
N LEU A 74 10.30 -4.15 1.08
CA LEU A 74 9.29 -3.31 1.74
C LEU A 74 8.74 -4.01 3.00
N THR A 75 9.63 -4.44 3.90
CA THR A 75 9.24 -4.86 5.25
C THR A 75 9.16 -3.66 6.17
N PHE A 76 8.36 -3.77 7.22
CA PHE A 76 8.21 -2.68 8.18
C PHE A 76 9.55 -2.28 8.81
N GLU A 77 10.32 -3.26 9.23
CA GLU A 77 11.61 -3.08 9.89
C GLU A 77 12.60 -2.37 8.98
N ARG A 78 12.70 -2.80 7.73
CA ARG A 78 13.62 -2.21 6.75
C ARG A 78 13.19 -0.79 6.36
N VAL A 79 11.90 -0.56 6.18
CA VAL A 79 11.39 0.79 5.92
C VAL A 79 11.70 1.71 7.09
N MET A 80 11.48 1.28 8.34
CA MET A 80 11.79 2.09 9.53
C MET A 80 13.29 2.41 9.63
N ASP A 81 14.19 1.45 9.37
CA ASP A 81 15.64 1.67 9.35
C ASP A 81 16.02 2.78 8.34
N ILE A 82 15.42 2.74 7.14
CA ILE A 82 15.67 3.75 6.11
C ILE A 82 15.10 5.11 6.52
N LEU A 83 13.89 5.14 7.08
CA LEU A 83 13.28 6.40 7.54
C LEU A 83 14.06 7.04 8.68
N GLU A 84 14.60 6.26 9.59
CA GLU A 84 15.48 6.76 10.67
C GLU A 84 16.76 7.36 10.09
N LEU A 85 17.35 6.71 9.08
CA LEU A 85 18.56 7.18 8.42
C LEU A 85 18.33 8.46 7.60
N GLU A 86 17.24 8.51 6.84
CA GLU A 86 16.93 9.64 5.95
C GLU A 86 16.28 10.82 6.67
N ASN A 87 15.61 10.57 7.80
CA ASN A 87 14.82 11.56 8.53
C ASN A 87 13.97 12.45 7.61
N PRO A 88 13.07 11.86 6.79
CA PRO A 88 12.36 12.60 5.77
C PRO A 88 11.30 13.53 6.35
N HIS A 89 10.89 14.53 5.58
CA HIS A 89 9.74 15.37 5.90
C HIS A 89 8.44 14.56 5.95
N GLY A 90 8.31 13.53 5.12
CA GLY A 90 7.17 12.65 5.11
C GLY A 90 7.35 11.49 4.13
N VAL A 91 6.37 10.60 4.14
CA VAL A 91 6.35 9.36 3.35
C VAL A 91 5.06 9.27 2.55
N ILE A 92 5.16 8.99 1.26
CA ILE A 92 4.02 8.67 0.39
C ILE A 92 3.91 7.15 0.30
N VAL A 93 2.76 6.62 0.73
CA VAL A 93 2.51 5.17 0.83
C VAL A 93 1.59 4.69 -0.30
N SER A 94 0.57 5.47 -0.64
CA SER A 94 -0.59 5.04 -1.43
C SER A 94 -0.31 4.80 -2.93
N THR A 95 0.89 5.04 -3.40
CA THR A 95 1.26 4.90 -4.83
C THR A 95 1.91 3.56 -5.18
N GLY A 96 2.21 2.73 -4.20
CA GLY A 96 2.99 1.48 -4.38
C GLY A 96 2.15 0.18 -4.42
N GLY A 97 0.85 0.28 -4.23
CA GLY A 97 -0.06 -0.87 -4.19
C GLY A 97 -0.16 -1.55 -2.83
N GLN A 98 -0.50 -2.82 -2.82
CA GLN A 98 -0.87 -3.57 -1.63
C GLN A 98 0.23 -3.66 -0.57
N ILE A 99 1.47 -3.90 -0.97
CA ILE A 99 2.58 -4.11 -0.02
C ILE A 99 2.83 -2.86 0.82
N PRO A 100 3.07 -1.66 0.24
CA PRO A 100 3.19 -0.45 1.04
C PRO A 100 1.90 -0.09 1.78
N ASN A 101 0.72 -0.29 1.20
CA ASN A 101 -0.55 0.00 1.87
C ASN A 101 -0.70 -0.80 3.18
N ASN A 102 -0.26 -2.06 3.22
CA ASN A 102 -0.27 -2.89 4.43
C ASN A 102 0.63 -2.35 5.55
N LEU A 103 1.60 -1.49 5.24
CA LEU A 103 2.48 -0.87 6.22
C LEU A 103 1.90 0.42 6.82
N ALA A 104 0.90 1.02 6.19
CA ALA A 104 0.42 2.37 6.51
C ALA A 104 0.05 2.55 7.98
N LEU A 105 -0.78 1.67 8.56
CA LEU A 105 -1.18 1.76 9.96
C LEU A 105 -0.01 1.57 10.93
N ARG A 106 0.92 0.66 10.62
CA ARG A 106 2.11 0.41 11.45
C ARG A 106 3.05 1.61 11.44
N LEU A 107 3.24 2.24 10.29
CA LEU A 107 4.06 3.46 10.15
C LEU A 107 3.41 4.64 10.90
N ASP A 108 2.10 4.83 10.77
CA ASP A 108 1.35 5.86 11.47
C ASP A 108 1.45 5.69 13.00
N ALA A 109 1.37 4.46 13.49
CA ALA A 109 1.54 4.13 14.91
C ALA A 109 2.95 4.47 15.46
N GLN A 110 3.95 4.58 14.60
CA GLN A 110 5.31 5.04 14.94
C GLN A 110 5.51 6.56 14.70
N ASN A 111 4.42 7.30 14.52
CA ASN A 111 4.42 8.74 14.25
C ASN A 111 5.16 9.13 12.96
N VAL A 112 5.23 8.25 11.98
CA VAL A 112 5.72 8.58 10.65
C VAL A 112 4.73 9.53 9.99
N ASN A 113 5.21 10.64 9.45
CA ASN A 113 4.38 11.62 8.75
C ASN A 113 3.98 11.09 7.37
N ILE A 114 2.78 10.53 7.25
CA ILE A 114 2.25 10.00 6.00
C ILE A 114 1.61 11.13 5.20
N LEU A 115 2.11 11.34 3.98
CA LEU A 115 1.64 12.37 3.05
C LEU A 115 0.64 11.77 2.06
N GLY A 116 -0.30 12.61 1.64
CA GLY A 116 -1.38 12.21 0.73
C GLY A 116 -2.50 11.49 1.47
N THR A 117 -2.86 10.28 1.02
CA THR A 117 -3.92 9.49 1.66
C THR A 117 -3.50 9.04 3.05
N SER A 118 -4.31 9.35 4.06
CA SER A 118 -4.01 8.97 5.45
C SER A 118 -4.02 7.45 5.66
N ALA A 119 -3.27 6.97 6.64
CA ALA A 119 -3.22 5.54 7.00
C ALA A 119 -4.63 4.98 7.29
N LYS A 120 -5.45 5.74 8.00
CA LYS A 120 -6.84 5.36 8.30
C LYS A 120 -7.70 5.25 7.03
N SER A 121 -7.52 6.15 6.06
CA SER A 121 -8.26 6.11 4.81
C SER A 121 -7.81 4.96 3.92
N ILE A 122 -6.52 4.65 3.91
CA ILE A 122 -5.97 3.46 3.23
C ILE A 122 -6.58 2.19 3.84
N ASP A 123 -6.57 2.05 5.16
CA ASP A 123 -7.13 0.90 5.86
C ASP A 123 -8.64 0.74 5.61
N ASN A 124 -9.39 1.84 5.64
CA ASN A 124 -10.83 1.81 5.33
C ASN A 124 -11.12 1.38 3.88
N ALA A 125 -10.23 1.68 2.95
CA ALA A 125 -10.39 1.29 1.55
C ALA A 125 -9.94 -0.17 1.28
N GLU A 126 -8.95 -0.64 2.02
CA GLU A 126 -8.38 -1.98 1.84
C GLU A 126 -9.16 -3.07 2.59
N ASP A 127 -9.73 -2.75 3.74
CA ASP A 127 -10.57 -3.65 4.51
C ASP A 127 -12.00 -3.67 3.93
N ARG A 128 -12.43 -4.81 3.45
CA ARG A 128 -13.72 -4.96 2.75
C ARG A 128 -14.92 -4.62 3.62
N ASP A 129 -14.88 -5.01 4.88
CA ASP A 129 -15.98 -4.77 5.81
C ASP A 129 -16.09 -3.28 6.12
N LYS A 130 -14.96 -2.62 6.38
CA LYS A 130 -14.89 -1.17 6.59
C LYS A 130 -15.32 -0.40 5.35
N PHE A 131 -14.91 -0.86 4.17
CA PHE A 131 -15.28 -0.26 2.89
C PHE A 131 -16.78 -0.38 2.63
N SER A 132 -17.36 -1.59 2.79
CA SER A 132 -18.79 -1.79 2.63
C SER A 132 -19.62 -1.00 3.65
N ALA A 133 -19.19 -0.96 4.91
CA ALA A 133 -19.83 -0.13 5.93
C ALA A 133 -19.74 1.37 5.62
N MET A 134 -18.66 1.81 4.96
CA MET A 134 -18.54 3.18 4.49
C MET A 134 -19.52 3.46 3.36
N LEU A 135 -19.66 2.56 2.39
CA LEU A 135 -20.61 2.70 1.28
C LEU A 135 -22.06 2.81 1.79
N ASP A 136 -22.43 1.97 2.75
CA ASP A 136 -23.77 2.03 3.38
C ASP A 136 -24.02 3.40 4.03
N ARG A 137 -23.04 3.95 4.74
CA ARG A 137 -23.17 5.27 5.40
C ARG A 137 -23.38 6.42 4.43
N ILE A 138 -22.76 6.35 3.24
CA ILE A 138 -22.89 7.41 2.22
C ILE A 138 -24.03 7.13 1.24
N GLY A 139 -24.80 6.05 1.44
CA GLY A 139 -25.97 5.71 0.63
C GLY A 139 -25.63 5.20 -0.77
N VAL A 140 -24.45 4.62 -0.96
CA VAL A 140 -24.12 3.97 -2.22
C VAL A 140 -24.68 2.56 -2.21
N ASP A 141 -25.46 2.23 -3.23
CA ASP A 141 -26.08 0.92 -3.38
C ASP A 141 -25.03 -0.17 -3.62
N GLN A 142 -25.16 -1.28 -2.92
CA GLN A 142 -24.29 -2.44 -3.03
C GLN A 142 -25.06 -3.74 -2.77
N PRO A 143 -24.56 -4.90 -3.22
CA PRO A 143 -25.15 -6.19 -2.86
C PRO A 143 -25.19 -6.39 -1.36
N GLU A 144 -26.16 -7.19 -0.88
CA GLU A 144 -26.19 -7.62 0.52
C GLU A 144 -24.85 -8.24 0.93
N TRP A 145 -24.34 -7.80 2.05
CA TRP A 145 -23.04 -8.25 2.56
C TRP A 145 -23.10 -8.47 4.08
N SER A 146 -22.19 -9.29 4.60
CA SER A 146 -22.00 -9.47 6.04
C SER A 146 -20.57 -9.93 6.33
N ALA A 147 -19.99 -9.42 7.42
CA ALA A 147 -18.78 -9.97 7.99
C ALA A 147 -19.14 -11.25 8.75
N LEU A 148 -18.52 -12.37 8.39
CA LEU A 148 -18.83 -13.69 8.91
C LEU A 148 -17.59 -14.27 9.60
N THR A 149 -17.79 -14.75 10.84
CA THR A 149 -16.70 -15.30 11.65
C THR A 149 -16.91 -16.75 12.04
N SER A 150 -18.10 -17.28 11.81
CA SER A 150 -18.44 -18.68 12.13
C SER A 150 -19.24 -19.34 10.99
N MET A 151 -19.31 -20.66 11.02
CA MET A 151 -20.15 -21.42 10.08
C MET A 151 -21.65 -21.14 10.28
N GLU A 152 -22.06 -20.90 11.52
CA GLU A 152 -23.42 -20.53 11.86
C GLU A 152 -23.80 -19.20 11.20
N ASP A 153 -22.90 -18.19 11.22
CA ASP A 153 -23.13 -16.90 10.54
C ASP A 153 -23.27 -17.10 9.03
N ILE A 154 -22.48 -17.97 8.42
CA ILE A 154 -22.55 -18.28 7.00
C ILE A 154 -23.92 -18.87 6.65
N HIS A 155 -24.39 -19.87 7.41
CA HIS A 155 -25.70 -20.47 7.18
C HIS A 155 -26.82 -19.45 7.35
N ALA A 156 -26.80 -18.64 8.41
CA ALA A 156 -27.79 -17.59 8.64
C ALA A 156 -27.83 -16.55 7.51
N PHE A 157 -26.67 -16.19 6.96
CA PHE A 157 -26.59 -15.28 5.82
C PHE A 157 -27.15 -15.91 4.55
N ILE A 158 -26.81 -17.18 4.26
CA ILE A 158 -27.34 -17.91 3.10
C ILE A 158 -28.88 -18.04 3.20
N ASP A 159 -29.40 -18.34 4.37
CA ASP A 159 -30.84 -18.44 4.58
C ASP A 159 -31.56 -17.11 4.32
N LYS A 160 -30.89 -15.98 4.60
CA LYS A 160 -31.42 -14.64 4.33
C LYS A 160 -31.39 -14.27 2.85
N VAL A 161 -30.29 -14.52 2.15
CA VAL A 161 -30.06 -13.98 0.80
C VAL A 161 -30.21 -15.00 -0.33
N GLY A 162 -30.15 -16.31 -0.03
CA GLY A 162 -30.15 -17.39 -1.00
C GLY A 162 -28.81 -17.56 -1.72
N PHE A 163 -28.75 -18.56 -2.60
CA PHE A 163 -27.61 -18.77 -3.49
C PHE A 163 -27.81 -18.06 -4.85
N PRO A 164 -26.71 -17.69 -5.55
CA PRO A 164 -25.30 -17.87 -5.20
C PRO A 164 -24.77 -16.82 -4.23
N VAL A 165 -23.81 -17.20 -3.38
CA VAL A 165 -23.07 -16.28 -2.52
C VAL A 165 -21.59 -16.26 -2.85
N LEU A 166 -20.94 -15.12 -2.68
CA LEU A 166 -19.51 -14.93 -2.88
C LEU A 166 -18.83 -14.74 -1.53
N VAL A 167 -17.88 -15.61 -1.20
CA VAL A 167 -17.07 -15.50 0.01
C VAL A 167 -15.69 -14.95 -0.33
N ARG A 168 -15.27 -13.91 0.39
CA ARG A 168 -13.95 -13.28 0.22
C ARG A 168 -13.33 -13.00 1.59
N PRO A 169 -12.00 -13.08 1.75
CA PRO A 169 -11.34 -12.60 2.95
C PRO A 169 -11.49 -11.08 3.08
N SER A 170 -11.52 -10.55 4.31
CA SER A 170 -11.69 -9.13 4.60
C SER A 170 -10.58 -8.27 4.01
N TYR A 171 -9.34 -8.71 4.14
CA TYR A 171 -8.20 -8.11 3.45
C TYR A 171 -7.96 -8.78 2.10
N VAL A 172 -7.48 -8.01 1.12
CA VAL A 172 -7.16 -8.51 -0.22
C VAL A 172 -5.78 -9.18 -0.22
N PRO A 173 -5.67 -10.51 -0.02
CA PRO A 173 -4.48 -11.21 -0.49
C PRO A 173 -4.59 -11.36 -2.01
N VAL A 174 -3.47 -11.43 -2.69
CA VAL A 174 -3.31 -11.44 -4.16
C VAL A 174 -3.99 -12.63 -4.88
N SER A 175 -4.90 -13.37 -4.26
CA SER A 175 -5.57 -14.51 -4.89
C SER A 175 -7.09 -14.46 -4.71
N TYR A 176 -7.78 -14.44 -5.82
CA TYR A 176 -9.22 -14.67 -5.87
C TYR A 176 -9.49 -16.16 -5.79
N THR A 177 -10.08 -16.62 -4.70
CA THR A 177 -10.62 -17.98 -4.62
C THR A 177 -12.11 -17.91 -4.95
N HIS A 178 -12.49 -18.44 -6.10
CA HIS A 178 -13.90 -18.65 -6.44
C HIS A 178 -14.34 -19.98 -5.84
N LEU A 179 -15.15 -19.94 -4.81
CA LEU A 179 -15.89 -21.10 -4.35
C LEU A 179 -17.18 -21.18 -5.16
N ARG A 180 -17.28 -22.14 -6.08
CA ARG A 180 -18.56 -22.58 -6.64
C ARG A 180 -19.17 -23.58 -5.67
N ALA A 181 -20.42 -23.35 -5.26
CA ALA A 181 -21.19 -24.41 -4.66
C ALA A 181 -21.40 -25.50 -5.74
N HIS A 182 -20.88 -26.69 -5.50
CA HIS A 182 -21.28 -27.88 -6.24
C HIS A 182 -22.57 -28.38 -5.61
N GLU A 183 -23.61 -28.56 -6.44
CA GLU A 183 -24.82 -29.28 -6.10
C GLU A 183 -24.52 -30.71 -5.68
#